data_f542ef594c8b80befcb267bfccc97005
#
_entry.id   f542ef594c8b80befcb267bfccc97005
#
_cell.length_a   1.000
_cell.length_b   1.000
_cell.length_c   1.000
_cell.angle_alpha   90.00
_cell.angle_beta   90.00
_cell.angle_gamma   90.00
#
_symmetry.space_group_name_H-M   'P 1'
#
loop_
_entity.id
_entity.type
_entity.pdbx_description
1 polymer ?
#
loop_
_entity_poly.entity_id
_entity_poly.type
_entity_poly.pdbx_seq_one_letter_code
_entity_poly.pdbx_strand_id
1 'polypeptide(L)'
;MVIKEGISKSILTRVTGYLKQVSSHSLNPYVGCGFGRSACGVPCYVRHNNLLTKGRAWGNFVDVKLEADQVYRETYKRERSWAHRSCGEFSIFFSSSTDPWQPLEKKYRVSRSLLKTMLDLPPDKITLQTHTSNILEDRITIIKLAEITSVKVHISIEGDREELPGLPSPPCSIDKRINALAKFSEIGIETLACLSPLYPIK
;
A
#
# COMPACT_ATOMS: atom_id res chain seq x y z
N MET A 1 -3.84 20.08 5.53
CA MET A 1 -3.91 19.04 4.49
C MET A 1 -5.26 19.14 3.79
N VAL A 2 -5.28 19.22 2.46
CA VAL A 2 -6.50 19.23 1.65
C VAL A 2 -6.94 17.80 1.39
N ILE A 3 -8.20 17.49 1.68
CA ILE A 3 -8.80 16.18 1.41
C ILE A 3 -9.85 16.36 0.32
N LYS A 4 -9.75 15.55 -0.73
CA LYS A 4 -10.78 15.47 -1.77
C LYS A 4 -11.37 14.07 -1.79
N GLU A 5 -12.67 13.99 -1.86
CA GLU A 5 -13.41 12.75 -2.02
C GLU A 5 -13.88 12.64 -3.47
N GLY A 6 -13.76 11.46 -4.05
CA GLY A 6 -14.19 11.25 -5.42
C GLY A 6 -14.21 9.79 -5.83
N ILE A 7 -14.97 9.49 -6.87
CA ILE A 7 -15.07 8.16 -7.47
C ILE A 7 -13.99 8.03 -8.54
N SER A 8 -13.24 6.94 -8.52
CA SER A 8 -12.22 6.65 -9.53
C SER A 8 -12.80 5.75 -10.62
N LYS A 9 -12.48 6.04 -11.88
CA LYS A 9 -12.88 5.18 -13.01
C LYS A 9 -12.18 3.81 -13.02
N SER A 10 -11.05 3.69 -12.33
CA SER A 10 -10.29 2.45 -12.20
C SER A 10 -9.52 2.45 -10.89
N ILE A 11 -9.46 1.30 -10.25
CA ILE A 11 -8.64 1.08 -9.05
C ILE A 11 -7.45 0.17 -9.33
N LEU A 12 -7.56 -0.70 -10.32
CA LEU A 12 -6.49 -1.56 -10.81
C LEU A 12 -5.74 -0.87 -11.94
N THR A 13 -4.44 -0.72 -11.80
CA THR A 13 -3.55 -0.16 -12.81
C THR A 13 -2.57 -1.23 -13.27
N ARG A 14 -2.58 -1.58 -14.56
CA ARG A 14 -1.61 -2.50 -15.14
C ARG A 14 -0.22 -1.93 -15.01
N VAL A 15 0.71 -2.71 -14.46
CA VAL A 15 2.05 -2.23 -14.15
C VAL A 15 2.94 -2.08 -15.37
N THR A 16 3.89 -1.17 -15.28
CA THR A 16 4.93 -0.94 -16.28
C THR A 16 6.30 -0.89 -15.60
N GLY A 17 7.37 -0.94 -16.39
CA GLY A 17 8.74 -0.85 -15.86
C GLY A 17 9.07 -1.98 -14.89
N TYR A 18 9.80 -1.67 -13.84
CA TYR A 18 10.33 -2.63 -12.87
C TYR A 18 9.22 -3.39 -12.10
N LEU A 19 8.06 -2.77 -11.88
CA LEU A 19 6.95 -3.42 -11.19
C LEU A 19 6.41 -4.65 -11.92
N LYS A 20 6.66 -4.80 -13.22
CA LYS A 20 6.30 -6.01 -13.99
C LYS A 20 6.94 -7.28 -13.47
N GLN A 21 8.08 -7.17 -12.78
CA GLN A 21 8.77 -8.30 -12.17
C GLN A 21 8.14 -8.71 -10.83
N VAL A 22 7.27 -7.87 -10.28
CA VAL A 22 6.69 -8.04 -8.95
C VAL A 22 5.20 -8.39 -9.00
N SER A 23 4.46 -7.77 -9.93
CA SER A 23 3.02 -7.93 -10.02
C SER A 23 2.48 -7.61 -11.42
N SER A 24 1.27 -8.05 -11.73
CA SER A 24 0.53 -7.68 -12.95
C SER A 24 -0.16 -6.32 -12.80
N HIS A 25 -0.59 -5.98 -11.59
CA HIS A 25 -1.31 -4.74 -11.28
C HIS A 25 -0.78 -4.06 -10.04
N SER A 26 -0.88 -2.73 -10.01
CA SER A 26 -0.84 -1.95 -8.77
C SER A 26 -2.23 -1.46 -8.41
N LEU A 27 -2.50 -1.35 -7.10
CA LEU A 27 -3.73 -0.83 -6.55
C LEU A 27 -3.40 0.23 -5.50
N ASN A 28 -3.94 1.43 -5.65
CA ASN A 28 -3.73 2.54 -4.72
C ASN A 28 -5.08 3.12 -4.29
N PRO A 29 -5.49 2.94 -3.03
CA PRO A 29 -6.78 3.42 -2.53
C PRO A 29 -6.87 4.94 -2.42
N TYR A 30 -5.74 5.60 -2.42
CA TYR A 30 -5.60 7.04 -2.31
C TYR A 30 -4.68 7.61 -3.41
N VAL A 31 -4.73 8.92 -3.64
CA VAL A 31 -3.69 9.70 -4.33
C VAL A 31 -3.16 10.74 -3.36
N GLY A 32 -1.85 10.79 -3.17
CA GLY A 32 -1.23 11.53 -2.06
C GLY A 32 -1.10 10.67 -0.81
N CYS A 33 -0.41 11.17 0.20
CA CYS A 33 -0.12 10.40 1.41
C CYS A 33 -0.08 11.30 2.64
N GLY A 34 -0.82 10.93 3.69
CA GLY A 34 -0.82 11.61 4.97
C GLY A 34 0.53 11.55 5.70
N PHE A 35 1.39 10.62 5.33
CA PHE A 35 2.77 10.52 5.82
C PHE A 35 3.78 11.34 4.99
N GLY A 36 3.33 12.10 4.00
CA GLY A 36 4.24 12.83 3.10
C GLY A 36 5.13 13.87 3.77
N ARG A 37 4.87 14.22 5.05
CA ARG A 37 5.70 15.10 5.88
C ARG A 37 6.52 14.38 6.94
N SER A 38 6.44 13.06 7.03
CA SER A 38 7.27 12.24 7.92
C SER A 38 8.60 11.88 7.27
N ALA A 39 9.49 11.18 7.99
CA ALA A 39 10.78 10.74 7.47
C ALA A 39 10.65 10.03 6.11
N CYS A 40 9.74 9.08 5.96
CA CYS A 40 9.52 8.38 4.69
C CYS A 40 9.01 9.29 3.55
N GLY A 41 8.38 10.39 3.87
CA GLY A 41 7.87 11.35 2.88
C GLY A 41 8.94 12.25 2.28
N VAL A 42 10.06 12.46 2.98
CA VAL A 42 11.15 13.33 2.50
C VAL A 42 11.80 12.79 1.23
N PRO A 43 12.27 11.54 1.17
CA PRO A 43 12.86 10.94 -0.03
C PRO A 43 11.82 10.27 -0.94
N CYS A 44 10.55 10.35 -0.65
CA CYS A 44 9.51 9.66 -1.39
C CYS A 44 9.53 10.04 -2.88
N TYR A 45 9.77 9.06 -3.75
CA TYR A 45 9.86 9.30 -5.20
C TYR A 45 8.55 9.84 -5.80
N VAL A 46 7.42 9.54 -5.17
CA VAL A 46 6.09 9.97 -5.64
C VAL A 46 5.94 11.49 -5.59
N ARG A 47 6.64 12.18 -4.67
CA ARG A 47 6.63 13.65 -4.58
C ARG A 47 7.05 14.35 -5.86
N HIS A 48 7.87 13.67 -6.68
CA HIS A 48 8.39 14.18 -7.95
C HIS A 48 7.54 13.74 -9.17
N ASN A 49 6.50 12.95 -8.93
CA ASN A 49 5.60 12.49 -10.00
C ASN A 49 4.48 13.50 -10.24
N ASN A 50 4.66 14.38 -11.22
CA ASN A 50 3.71 15.44 -11.56
C ASN A 50 2.33 14.91 -12.03
N LEU A 51 2.24 13.69 -12.56
CA LEU A 51 0.96 13.09 -12.96
C LEU A 51 0.10 12.78 -11.73
N LEU A 52 0.73 12.43 -10.61
CA LEU A 52 0.04 12.13 -9.36
C LEU A 52 -0.16 13.40 -8.51
N THR A 53 0.88 14.20 -8.36
CA THR A 53 0.83 15.40 -7.51
C THR A 53 0.03 16.52 -8.15
N LYS A 54 0.06 16.63 -9.49
CA LYS A 54 -0.57 17.74 -10.26
C LYS A 54 -0.14 19.11 -9.73
N GLY A 55 1.14 19.25 -9.42
CA GLY A 55 1.73 20.47 -8.87
C GLY A 55 1.40 20.75 -7.38
N ARG A 56 0.69 19.85 -6.71
CA ARG A 56 0.39 20.00 -5.27
C ARG A 56 1.58 19.57 -4.43
N ALA A 57 1.84 20.28 -3.33
CA ALA A 57 2.92 19.95 -2.41
C ALA A 57 2.65 18.61 -1.71
N TRP A 58 3.63 17.69 -1.77
CA TRP A 58 3.55 16.37 -1.16
C TRP A 58 3.32 16.47 0.36
N GLY A 59 2.43 15.64 0.89
CA GLY A 59 2.01 15.67 2.29
C GLY A 59 0.97 16.74 2.63
N ASN A 60 0.53 17.56 1.65
CA ASN A 60 -0.49 18.58 1.84
C ASN A 60 -1.86 18.20 1.27
N PHE A 61 -1.96 17.07 0.60
CA PHE A 61 -3.20 16.61 0.00
C PHE A 61 -3.34 15.08 0.06
N VAL A 62 -4.59 14.64 0.11
CA VAL A 62 -4.98 13.25 -0.14
C VAL A 62 -6.32 13.26 -0.87
N ASP A 63 -6.37 12.59 -2.02
CA ASP A 63 -7.60 12.30 -2.73
C ASP A 63 -8.04 10.89 -2.35
N VAL A 64 -9.24 10.77 -1.79
CA VAL A 64 -9.83 9.51 -1.34
C VAL A 64 -10.66 8.92 -2.48
N LYS A 65 -10.39 7.68 -2.86
CA LYS A 65 -11.16 6.97 -3.88
C LYS A 65 -12.35 6.27 -3.23
N LEU A 66 -13.46 6.99 -3.11
CA LEU A 66 -14.71 6.39 -2.65
C LEU A 66 -15.16 5.28 -3.62
N GLU A 67 -15.90 4.31 -3.12
CA GLU A 67 -16.43 3.19 -3.92
C GLU A 67 -15.34 2.36 -4.64
N ALA A 68 -14.10 2.40 -4.13
CA ALA A 68 -12.98 1.67 -4.71
C ALA A 68 -13.23 0.16 -4.79
N ASP A 69 -13.94 -0.40 -3.82
CA ASP A 69 -14.38 -1.79 -3.75
C ASP A 69 -15.42 -2.12 -4.84
N GLN A 70 -16.38 -1.24 -5.11
CA GLN A 70 -17.32 -1.41 -6.22
C GLN A 70 -16.57 -1.38 -7.56
N VAL A 71 -15.69 -0.41 -7.78
CA VAL A 71 -14.87 -0.31 -9.00
C VAL A 71 -13.98 -1.56 -9.17
N TYR A 72 -13.48 -2.13 -8.07
CA TYR A 72 -12.74 -3.39 -8.11
C TYR A 72 -13.64 -4.54 -8.60
N ARG A 73 -14.86 -4.69 -8.04
CA ARG A 73 -15.83 -5.72 -8.46
C ARG A 73 -16.16 -5.63 -9.95
N GLU A 74 -16.45 -4.41 -10.43
CA GLU A 74 -16.82 -4.16 -11.83
C GLU A 74 -15.69 -4.48 -12.82
N THR A 75 -14.44 -4.24 -12.43
CA THR A 75 -13.27 -4.42 -13.30
C THR A 75 -12.59 -5.77 -13.15
N TYR A 76 -12.85 -6.51 -12.07
CA TYR A 76 -12.14 -7.74 -11.68
C TYR A 76 -12.03 -8.77 -12.80
N LYS A 77 -13.16 -9.21 -13.38
CA LYS A 77 -13.16 -10.27 -14.41
C LYS A 77 -12.31 -9.89 -15.62
N ARG A 78 -12.42 -8.65 -16.07
CA ARG A 78 -11.66 -8.13 -17.22
C ARG A 78 -10.15 -8.11 -16.90
N GLU A 79 -9.76 -7.55 -15.77
CA GLU A 79 -8.35 -7.38 -15.41
C GLU A 79 -7.70 -8.73 -15.06
N ARG A 80 -8.43 -9.63 -14.38
CA ARG A 80 -7.97 -10.99 -14.11
C ARG A 80 -7.72 -11.76 -15.42
N SER A 81 -8.67 -11.73 -16.35
CA SER A 81 -8.52 -12.38 -17.66
C SER A 81 -7.35 -11.82 -18.48
N TRP A 82 -7.13 -10.50 -18.41
CA TRP A 82 -5.98 -9.89 -19.05
C TRP A 82 -4.67 -10.36 -18.40
N ALA A 83 -4.58 -10.33 -17.06
CA ALA A 83 -3.39 -10.71 -16.31
C ALA A 83 -2.97 -12.17 -16.61
N HIS A 84 -3.91 -13.11 -16.59
CA HIS A 84 -3.62 -14.50 -16.91
C HIS A 84 -3.07 -14.67 -18.33
N ARG A 85 -3.62 -13.96 -19.33
CA ARG A 85 -3.12 -14.02 -20.72
C ARG A 85 -1.76 -13.35 -20.91
N SER A 86 -1.50 -12.25 -20.19
CA SER A 86 -0.35 -11.38 -20.46
C SER A 86 0.81 -11.54 -19.48
N CYS A 87 0.53 -12.04 -18.27
CA CYS A 87 1.48 -12.11 -17.16
C CYS A 87 1.52 -13.51 -16.51
N GLY A 88 0.60 -14.42 -16.87
CA GLY A 88 0.49 -15.76 -16.29
C GLY A 88 -0.30 -15.83 -14.98
N GLU A 89 -0.35 -14.75 -14.21
CA GLU A 89 -1.07 -14.66 -12.93
C GLU A 89 -1.71 -13.30 -12.73
N PHE A 90 -2.79 -13.23 -11.95
CA PHE A 90 -3.39 -11.99 -11.49
C PHE A 90 -2.82 -11.62 -10.14
N SER A 91 -1.73 -10.87 -10.14
CA SER A 91 -1.04 -10.43 -8.94
C SER A 91 -1.20 -8.92 -8.71
N ILE A 92 -1.42 -8.53 -7.45
CA ILE A 92 -1.64 -7.14 -7.06
C ILE A 92 -0.55 -6.67 -6.11
N PHE A 93 0.12 -5.56 -6.45
CA PHE A 93 0.92 -4.78 -5.53
C PHE A 93 0.03 -3.71 -4.89
N PHE A 94 -0.36 -3.94 -3.64
CA PHE A 94 -1.25 -3.07 -2.91
C PHE A 94 -0.45 -1.93 -2.29
N SER A 95 -0.47 -0.83 -3.01
CA SER A 95 0.11 0.46 -2.72
C SER A 95 1.54 0.71 -3.21
N SER A 96 1.62 1.13 -4.46
CA SER A 96 2.88 1.55 -5.08
C SER A 96 3.16 3.05 -4.95
N SER A 97 2.16 3.89 -4.66
CA SER A 97 2.29 5.35 -4.68
C SER A 97 1.63 6.10 -3.51
N THR A 98 1.15 5.37 -2.53
CA THR A 98 0.54 5.91 -1.30
C THR A 98 0.71 4.89 -0.18
N ASP A 99 0.44 5.24 1.07
CA ASP A 99 0.33 4.23 2.12
C ASP A 99 -1.15 3.86 2.33
N PRO A 100 -1.52 2.58 2.24
CA PRO A 100 -2.91 2.15 2.35
C PRO A 100 -3.45 2.26 3.78
N TRP A 101 -2.58 2.27 4.79
CA TRP A 101 -2.92 2.44 6.21
C TRP A 101 -2.52 3.82 6.76
N GLN A 102 -2.45 4.84 5.88
CA GLN A 102 -2.22 6.22 6.28
C GLN A 102 -3.32 6.73 7.25
N PRO A 103 -3.14 7.85 7.96
CA PRO A 103 -4.08 8.30 9.00
C PRO A 103 -5.54 8.39 8.56
N LEU A 104 -5.80 8.73 7.28
CA LEU A 104 -7.16 8.84 6.75
C LEU A 104 -7.90 7.51 6.64
N GLU A 105 -7.16 6.38 6.57
CA GLU A 105 -7.77 5.04 6.55
C GLU A 105 -8.63 4.78 7.79
N LYS A 106 -8.30 5.37 8.95
CA LYS A 106 -9.12 5.29 10.16
C LYS A 106 -10.55 5.81 9.96
N LYS A 107 -10.70 6.84 9.12
CA LYS A 107 -12.00 7.44 8.80
C LYS A 107 -12.68 6.75 7.61
N TYR A 108 -11.96 6.62 6.51
CA TYR A 108 -12.55 6.25 5.22
C TYR A 108 -12.63 4.75 4.96
N ARG A 109 -11.76 3.95 5.58
CA ARG A 109 -11.77 2.48 5.51
C ARG A 109 -11.71 1.91 4.09
N VAL A 110 -11.11 2.62 3.15
CA VAL A 110 -11.06 2.24 1.73
C VAL A 110 -10.22 0.97 1.53
N SER A 111 -9.05 0.88 2.16
CA SER A 111 -8.20 -0.33 2.09
C SER A 111 -8.91 -1.53 2.71
N ARG A 112 -9.56 -1.33 3.85
CA ARG A 112 -10.37 -2.38 4.52
C ARG A 112 -11.52 -2.87 3.64
N SER A 113 -12.24 -1.97 2.97
CA SER A 113 -13.34 -2.33 2.08
C SER A 113 -12.82 -3.14 0.89
N LEU A 114 -11.70 -2.73 0.29
CA LEU A 114 -11.04 -3.47 -0.78
C LEU A 114 -10.59 -4.88 -0.34
N LEU A 115 -9.93 -5.01 0.83
CA LEU A 115 -9.51 -6.32 1.35
C LEU A 115 -10.70 -7.25 1.62
N LYS A 116 -11.80 -6.71 2.15
CA LYS A 116 -13.03 -7.49 2.32
C LYS A 116 -13.61 -7.95 0.98
N THR A 117 -13.61 -7.09 -0.03
CA THR A 117 -14.08 -7.43 -1.37
C THR A 117 -13.20 -8.52 -2.02
N MET A 118 -11.90 -8.52 -1.72
CA MET A 118 -10.99 -9.55 -2.21
C MET A 118 -11.23 -10.93 -1.57
N LEU A 119 -11.96 -11.04 -0.48
CA LEU A 119 -12.40 -12.35 0.04
C LEU A 119 -13.40 -13.04 -0.92
N ASP A 120 -14.22 -12.25 -1.61
CA ASP A 120 -15.18 -12.75 -2.61
C ASP A 120 -14.55 -12.90 -4.00
N LEU A 121 -13.59 -12.01 -4.32
CA LEU A 121 -12.95 -11.87 -5.63
C LEU A 121 -11.42 -11.82 -5.47
N PRO A 122 -10.78 -12.93 -5.06
CA PRO A 122 -9.37 -12.91 -4.72
C PRO A 122 -8.47 -12.77 -5.95
N PRO A 123 -7.35 -12.02 -5.85
CA PRO A 123 -6.25 -12.17 -6.79
C PRO A 123 -5.56 -13.52 -6.58
N ASP A 124 -4.71 -13.94 -7.49
CA ASP A 124 -3.90 -15.15 -7.27
C ASP A 124 -2.76 -14.87 -6.28
N LYS A 125 -2.31 -13.60 -6.20
CA LYS A 125 -1.29 -13.14 -5.27
C LYS A 125 -1.49 -11.67 -4.91
N ILE A 126 -1.24 -11.31 -3.65
CA ILE A 126 -1.26 -9.93 -3.21
C ILE A 126 -0.05 -9.60 -2.33
N THR A 127 0.60 -8.49 -2.64
CA THR A 127 1.65 -7.92 -1.79
C THR A 127 1.11 -6.66 -1.13
N LEU A 128 1.04 -6.66 0.18
CA LEU A 128 0.59 -5.54 1.01
C LEU A 128 1.81 -4.78 1.52
N GLN A 129 1.97 -3.51 1.15
CA GLN A 129 3.12 -2.71 1.60
C GLN A 129 2.68 -1.49 2.40
N THR A 130 3.38 -1.23 3.51
CA THR A 130 3.11 -0.08 4.38
C THR A 130 4.35 0.39 5.14
N HIS A 131 4.29 1.62 5.68
CA HIS A 131 5.26 2.21 6.61
C HIS A 131 4.73 2.27 8.05
N THR A 132 3.65 1.53 8.36
CA THR A 132 3.00 1.63 9.68
C THR A 132 2.51 0.28 10.18
N SER A 133 2.43 0.15 11.50
CA SER A 133 1.82 -1.01 12.15
C SER A 133 0.28 -1.02 12.09
N ASN A 134 -0.35 0.03 11.53
CA ASN A 134 -1.82 0.10 11.42
C ASN A 134 -2.42 -1.02 10.55
N ILE A 135 -1.63 -1.68 9.71
CA ILE A 135 -2.03 -2.88 8.96
C ILE A 135 -2.60 -3.97 9.89
N LEU A 136 -2.19 -4.00 11.16
CA LEU A 136 -2.72 -4.93 12.17
C LEU A 136 -4.22 -4.72 12.46
N GLU A 137 -4.77 -3.55 12.16
CA GLU A 137 -6.21 -3.29 12.29
C GLU A 137 -7.04 -4.17 11.33
N ASP A 138 -6.43 -4.65 10.24
CA ASP A 138 -7.05 -5.52 9.24
C ASP A 138 -6.53 -6.97 9.30
N ARG A 139 -5.77 -7.33 10.36
CA ARG A 139 -5.14 -8.65 10.51
C ARG A 139 -6.10 -9.81 10.26
N ILE A 140 -7.30 -9.77 10.82
CA ILE A 140 -8.29 -10.85 10.66
C ILE A 140 -8.69 -11.03 9.19
N THR A 141 -8.90 -9.92 8.46
CA THR A 141 -9.23 -9.98 7.04
C THR A 141 -8.05 -10.50 6.21
N ILE A 142 -6.83 -10.09 6.57
CA ILE A 142 -5.59 -10.53 5.89
C ILE A 142 -5.36 -12.03 6.12
N ILE A 143 -5.61 -12.55 7.33
CA ILE A 143 -5.53 -13.98 7.63
C ILE A 143 -6.51 -14.76 6.76
N LYS A 144 -7.78 -14.36 6.72
CA LYS A 144 -8.79 -15.02 5.87
C LYS A 144 -8.41 -14.96 4.38
N LEU A 145 -7.81 -13.87 3.95
CA LEU A 145 -7.33 -13.74 2.57
C LEU A 145 -6.17 -14.71 2.30
N ALA A 146 -5.28 -14.91 3.27
CA ALA A 146 -4.15 -15.84 3.14
C ALA A 146 -4.57 -17.32 3.07
N GLU A 147 -5.81 -17.66 3.50
CA GLU A 147 -6.38 -19.01 3.35
C GLU A 147 -6.79 -19.32 1.90
N ILE A 148 -7.01 -18.30 1.06
CA ILE A 148 -7.56 -18.43 -0.29
C ILE A 148 -6.66 -17.87 -1.40
N THR A 149 -5.60 -17.16 -1.05
CA THR A 149 -4.65 -16.56 -2.00
C THR A 149 -3.25 -16.42 -1.39
N SER A 150 -2.24 -16.25 -2.22
CA SER A 150 -0.88 -15.97 -1.74
C SER A 150 -0.78 -14.52 -1.25
N VAL A 151 -0.57 -14.33 0.06
CA VAL A 151 -0.41 -13.02 0.69
C VAL A 151 1.02 -12.81 1.15
N LYS A 152 1.59 -11.64 0.82
CA LYS A 152 2.86 -11.17 1.34
C LYS A 152 2.67 -9.82 2.05
N VAL A 153 3.28 -9.66 3.21
CA VAL A 153 3.26 -8.41 3.96
C VAL A 153 4.66 -7.80 3.97
N HIS A 154 4.77 -6.64 3.36
CA HIS A 154 5.99 -5.84 3.30
C HIS A 154 5.85 -4.63 4.22
N ILE A 155 6.78 -4.44 5.17
CA ILE A 155 6.82 -3.24 6.00
C ILE A 155 8.15 -2.55 5.81
N SER A 156 8.09 -1.26 5.48
CA SER A 156 9.31 -0.46 5.29
C SER A 156 9.92 -0.06 6.63
N ILE A 157 11.24 -0.23 6.72
CA ILE A 157 12.07 0.12 7.87
C ILE A 157 13.28 0.88 7.34
N GLU A 158 13.45 2.15 7.74
CA GLU A 158 14.46 3.03 7.17
C GLU A 158 15.84 2.91 7.86
N GLY A 159 15.90 2.24 9.00
CA GLY A 159 17.12 2.05 9.79
C GLY A 159 16.83 1.49 11.16
N ASP A 160 17.82 1.56 12.04
CA ASP A 160 17.78 1.08 13.43
C ASP A 160 17.50 2.20 14.46
N ARG A 161 17.34 3.45 14.01
CA ARG A 161 17.13 4.62 14.86
C ARG A 161 15.77 5.23 14.62
N GLU A 162 15.05 5.48 15.72
CA GLU A 162 13.73 6.15 15.68
C GLU A 162 13.82 7.60 15.20
N GLU A 163 14.88 8.29 15.54
CA GLU A 163 15.11 9.68 15.16
C GLU A 163 16.43 9.83 14.40
N LEU A 164 16.36 10.50 13.29
CA LEU A 164 17.51 10.83 12.46
C LEU A 164 17.69 12.35 12.44
N PRO A 165 18.91 12.86 12.75
CA PRO A 165 19.17 14.29 12.74
C PRO A 165 18.78 14.97 11.43
N GLY A 166 18.00 16.04 11.51
CA GLY A 166 17.55 16.80 10.34
C GLY A 166 16.36 16.21 9.59
N LEU A 167 15.82 15.07 10.03
CA LEU A 167 14.62 14.48 9.45
C LEU A 167 13.43 14.59 10.42
N PRO A 168 12.21 14.71 9.90
CA PRO A 168 11.01 14.61 10.74
C PRO A 168 10.85 13.19 11.28
N SER A 169 10.04 13.04 12.32
CA SER A 169 9.75 11.73 12.92
C SER A 169 9.18 10.75 11.88
N PRO A 170 9.43 9.44 12.03
CA PRO A 170 8.84 8.42 11.18
C PRO A 170 7.31 8.34 11.38
N PRO A 171 6.57 7.76 10.42
CA PRO A 171 5.11 7.64 10.52
C PRO A 171 4.66 6.71 11.65
N CYS A 172 5.53 5.82 12.07
CA CYS A 172 5.33 4.83 13.11
C CYS A 172 6.68 4.36 13.63
N SER A 173 6.78 4.05 14.94
CA SER A 173 8.04 3.57 15.51
C SER A 173 8.52 2.26 14.87
N ILE A 174 9.82 2.08 14.81
CA ILE A 174 10.46 0.89 14.24
C ILE A 174 10.00 -0.36 14.99
N ASP A 175 10.02 -0.34 16.32
CA ASP A 175 9.59 -1.46 17.16
C ASP A 175 8.16 -1.91 16.85
N LYS A 176 7.23 -0.97 16.67
CA LYS A 176 5.84 -1.31 16.30
C LYS A 176 5.76 -1.96 14.91
N ARG A 177 6.60 -1.54 13.97
CA ARG A 177 6.66 -2.10 12.62
C ARG A 177 7.28 -3.49 12.62
N ILE A 178 8.37 -3.70 13.38
CA ILE A 178 8.98 -5.02 13.58
C ILE A 178 8.00 -5.96 14.25
N ASN A 179 7.32 -5.53 15.32
CA ASN A 179 6.28 -6.33 15.97
C ASN A 179 5.13 -6.69 15.01
N ALA A 180 4.75 -5.79 14.10
CA ALA A 180 3.74 -6.10 13.09
C ALA A 180 4.21 -7.19 12.12
N LEU A 181 5.47 -7.15 11.66
CA LEU A 181 6.08 -8.22 10.86
C LEU A 181 6.08 -9.54 11.61
N ALA A 182 6.54 -9.54 12.87
CA ALA A 182 6.58 -10.75 13.71
C ALA A 182 5.20 -11.39 13.82
N LYS A 183 4.15 -10.60 14.12
CA LYS A 183 2.77 -11.10 14.25
C LYS A 183 2.20 -11.73 12.97
N PHE A 184 2.60 -11.28 11.80
CA PHE A 184 2.21 -11.92 10.54
C PHE A 184 3.06 -13.16 10.25
N SER A 185 4.36 -13.12 10.54
CA SER A 185 5.25 -14.26 10.39
C SER A 185 4.88 -15.44 11.30
N GLU A 186 4.53 -15.18 12.58
CA GLU A 186 4.10 -16.19 13.56
C GLU A 186 2.88 -16.99 13.10
N ILE A 187 2.04 -16.43 12.25
CA ILE A 187 0.85 -17.11 11.70
C ILE A 187 1.09 -17.64 10.28
N GLY A 188 2.35 -17.71 9.82
CA GLY A 188 2.73 -18.31 8.55
C GLY A 188 2.53 -17.44 7.32
N ILE A 189 2.22 -16.14 7.46
CA ILE A 189 2.16 -15.21 6.32
C ILE A 189 3.58 -14.78 5.96
N GLU A 190 3.92 -14.83 4.68
CA GLU A 190 5.23 -14.38 4.18
C GLU A 190 5.42 -12.89 4.46
N THR A 191 6.51 -12.54 5.16
CA THR A 191 6.83 -11.17 5.54
C THR A 191 8.17 -10.72 5.02
N LEU A 192 8.30 -9.43 4.68
CA LEU A 192 9.53 -8.82 4.23
C LEU A 192 9.72 -7.44 4.89
N ALA A 193 10.88 -7.23 5.50
CA ALA A 193 11.34 -5.90 5.90
C ALA A 193 11.97 -5.20 4.68
N CYS A 194 11.33 -4.12 4.21
CA CYS A 194 11.86 -3.31 3.12
C CYS A 194 12.78 -2.22 3.68
N LEU A 195 14.07 -2.35 3.49
CA LEU A 195 15.06 -1.36 3.93
C LEU A 195 15.15 -0.20 2.91
N SER A 196 14.12 0.64 2.90
CA SER A 196 14.02 1.75 1.93
C SER A 196 13.20 2.92 2.50
N PRO A 197 13.77 4.14 2.48
CA PRO A 197 15.16 4.45 2.14
C PRO A 197 16.13 4.01 3.23
N LEU A 198 17.34 3.61 2.85
CA LEU A 198 18.44 3.47 3.81
C LEU A 198 19.10 4.84 3.98
N TYR A 199 19.06 5.35 5.19
CA TYR A 199 19.80 6.57 5.51
C TYR A 199 21.25 6.24 5.87
N PRO A 200 22.23 7.03 5.42
CA PRO A 200 23.62 6.83 5.81
C PRO A 200 23.75 7.03 7.32
N ILE A 201 24.25 6.00 7.99
CA ILE A 201 24.60 6.04 9.41
C ILE A 201 26.10 6.33 9.50
N LYS A 202 26.47 7.38 10.24
CA LYS A 202 27.87 7.62 10.63
C LYS A 202 28.16 6.89 11.93
#